data_56b5314255582c81c73531d074be633f
#
_entry.id   56b5314255582c81c73531d074be633f
#
_cell.length_a   1.000
_cell.length_b   1.000
_cell.length_c   1.000
_cell.angle_alpha   90.00
_cell.angle_beta   90.00
_cell.angle_gamma   90.00
#
_symmetry.space_group_name_H-M   'P 1'
#
loop_
_entity.id
_entity.type
_entity.pdbx_description
1 polymer ?
#
loop_
_entity_poly.entity_id
_entity_poly.type
_entity_poly.pdbx_seq_one_letter_code
_entity_poly.pdbx_strand_id
1 'polypeptide(L)'
;MKRILPWILPLAFVVACGGGNHSTTQTNSPASPSPSTAASGPDAAVATRTYPGVGTVKGIDPKASSITISHGDIEGLMPAMEMEFDVSDAALLNGLQVNDQIDFTIEDRTGIMRVTAIKKK
;
A
#
# COMPACT_ATOMS: atom_id res chain seq x y z
N MET A 1 -34.37 24.60 9.65
CA MET A 1 -34.01 25.80 8.89
C MET A 1 -32.66 25.61 8.26
N LYS A 2 -32.65 25.51 6.96
CA LYS A 2 -31.52 25.22 6.11
C LYS A 2 -30.67 26.47 5.90
N ARG A 3 -29.35 26.35 6.02
CA ARG A 3 -28.45 27.38 5.47
C ARG A 3 -27.35 26.67 4.67
N ILE A 4 -27.56 26.68 3.38
CA ILE A 4 -26.62 26.30 2.34
C ILE A 4 -25.80 27.56 2.05
N LEU A 5 -24.48 27.45 2.15
CA LEU A 5 -23.56 28.47 1.63
C LEU A 5 -22.77 27.84 0.48
N PRO A 6 -22.88 28.34 -0.73
CA PRO A 6 -21.98 27.98 -1.81
C PRO A 6 -20.76 28.89 -1.79
N TRP A 7 -19.59 28.33 -1.60
CA TRP A 7 -18.34 29.03 -1.87
C TRP A 7 -17.91 28.77 -3.29
N ILE A 8 -18.13 29.77 -4.11
CA ILE A 8 -17.59 29.87 -5.46
C ILE A 8 -16.32 30.69 -5.37
N LEU A 9 -15.19 30.10 -5.72
CA LEU A 9 -13.94 30.82 -5.94
C LEU A 9 -13.47 30.56 -7.37
N PRO A 10 -13.38 31.56 -8.23
CA PRO A 10 -12.73 31.41 -9.51
C PRO A 10 -11.25 31.72 -9.35
N LEU A 11 -10.40 30.79 -9.71
CA LEU A 11 -8.98 31.06 -9.80
C LEU A 11 -8.56 31.29 -11.24
N ALA A 12 -8.03 32.45 -11.44
CA ALA A 12 -7.52 32.94 -12.70
C ALA A 12 -6.22 32.22 -13.10
N PHE A 13 -6.16 32.03 -14.33
CA PHE A 13 -5.15 31.41 -15.14
C PHE A 13 -4.00 32.38 -15.45
N VAL A 14 -2.78 31.97 -15.26
CA VAL A 14 -1.60 32.64 -15.86
C VAL A 14 -0.82 31.64 -16.70
N VAL A 15 -0.88 31.88 -17.99
CA VAL A 15 -0.04 31.24 -18.99
C VAL A 15 1.25 32.04 -19.09
N ALA A 16 2.38 31.40 -18.93
CA ALA A 16 3.67 31.93 -19.32
C ALA A 16 4.33 30.98 -20.33
N CYS A 17 4.32 31.39 -21.55
CA CYS A 17 5.16 30.88 -22.61
C CYS A 17 6.62 31.25 -22.34
N GLY A 18 7.52 30.29 -22.47
CA GLY A 18 8.95 30.52 -22.51
C GLY A 18 9.61 29.42 -23.31
N GLY A 19 9.90 29.73 -24.59
CA GLY A 19 10.64 28.87 -25.49
C GLY A 19 12.13 28.81 -25.13
N GLY A 20 12.73 27.68 -25.37
CA GLY A 20 14.18 27.47 -25.27
C GLY A 20 14.57 26.21 -26.02
N ASN A 21 14.85 26.43 -27.28
CA ASN A 21 15.42 25.44 -28.18
C ASN A 21 16.90 25.25 -27.83
N HIS A 22 17.30 24.07 -27.41
CA HIS A 22 18.71 23.67 -27.42
C HIS A 22 18.83 22.27 -28.00
N SER A 23 19.05 22.26 -29.30
CA SER A 23 19.68 21.13 -29.98
C SER A 23 21.10 20.98 -29.47
N THR A 24 21.37 19.89 -28.79
CA THR A 24 22.74 19.41 -28.65
C THR A 24 22.75 17.92 -28.93
N THR A 25 23.17 17.63 -30.13
CA THR A 25 23.60 16.32 -30.56
C THR A 25 24.75 15.88 -29.66
N GLN A 26 24.51 14.92 -28.81
CA GLN A 26 25.58 14.12 -28.22
C GLN A 26 25.31 12.65 -28.45
N THR A 27 25.99 12.17 -29.44
CA THR A 27 26.38 10.78 -29.63
C THR A 27 27.09 10.31 -28.37
N ASN A 28 26.49 9.47 -27.58
CA ASN A 28 27.22 8.68 -26.59
C ASN A 28 26.68 7.27 -26.52
N SER A 29 27.57 6.40 -26.86
CA SER A 29 27.75 4.99 -26.58
C SER A 29 26.85 4.40 -25.49
N PRO A 30 26.33 3.20 -25.69
CA PRO A 30 25.61 2.50 -24.66
C PRO A 30 26.60 1.99 -23.60
N ALA A 31 26.65 2.69 -22.48
CA ALA A 31 27.20 2.13 -21.27
C ALA A 31 26.17 1.11 -20.74
N SER A 32 26.50 -0.14 -20.95
CA SER A 32 25.90 -1.29 -20.30
C SER A 32 25.90 -1.09 -18.78
N PRO A 33 24.74 -1.07 -18.08
CA PRO A 33 24.78 -1.21 -16.65
C PRO A 33 25.16 -2.64 -16.34
N SER A 34 26.37 -2.84 -15.88
CA SER A 34 26.76 -4.08 -15.20
C SER A 34 25.75 -4.38 -14.12
N PRO A 35 25.20 -5.59 -14.05
CA PRO A 35 24.47 -6.00 -12.87
C PRO A 35 25.47 -6.05 -11.72
N SER A 36 25.32 -5.13 -10.78
CA SER A 36 25.99 -5.21 -9.50
C SER A 36 25.47 -6.46 -8.82
N THR A 37 26.22 -7.52 -8.92
CA THR A 37 26.03 -8.75 -8.17
C THR A 37 26.32 -8.41 -6.72
N ALA A 38 25.32 -7.96 -5.99
CA ALA A 38 25.35 -7.98 -4.56
C ALA A 38 25.42 -9.45 -4.16
N ALA A 39 26.58 -9.86 -3.70
CA ALA A 39 26.81 -11.17 -3.14
C ALA A 39 25.91 -11.32 -1.91
N SER A 40 24.80 -12.00 -2.10
CA SER A 40 23.98 -12.51 -1.00
C SER A 40 24.77 -13.63 -0.36
N GLY A 41 25.21 -13.40 0.87
CA GLY A 41 25.64 -14.48 1.74
C GLY A 41 24.51 -15.50 1.91
N PRO A 42 24.84 -16.76 2.19
CA PRO A 42 23.83 -17.79 2.43
C PRO A 42 23.28 -17.61 3.85
N ASP A 43 22.46 -16.58 4.03
CA ASP A 43 21.49 -16.59 5.09
C ASP A 43 20.26 -17.29 4.50
N ALA A 44 19.83 -18.35 5.14
CA ALA A 44 18.61 -19.05 4.77
C ALA A 44 17.45 -18.10 5.04
N ALA A 45 17.29 -17.13 4.16
CA ALA A 45 16.21 -16.17 4.20
C ALA A 45 14.94 -16.96 3.99
N VAL A 46 14.21 -17.17 5.07
CA VAL A 46 12.82 -17.57 5.03
C VAL A 46 12.15 -16.68 4.01
N ALA A 47 11.70 -17.25 2.91
CA ALA A 47 11.13 -16.49 1.79
C ALA A 47 9.89 -15.77 2.31
N THR A 48 10.06 -14.49 2.62
CA THR A 48 8.97 -13.62 3.02
C THR A 48 8.29 -13.10 1.76
N ARG A 49 7.00 -13.33 1.63
CA ARG A 49 6.18 -12.81 0.53
C ARG A 49 5.19 -11.80 1.09
N THR A 50 4.98 -10.73 0.35
CA THR A 50 4.01 -9.71 0.72
C THR A 50 2.91 -9.60 -0.32
N TYR A 51 1.68 -9.49 0.16
CA TYR A 51 0.49 -9.40 -0.68
C TYR A 51 -0.35 -8.19 -0.26
N PRO A 52 -0.63 -7.29 -1.19
CA PRO A 52 -1.58 -6.20 -0.94
C PRO A 52 -3.01 -6.72 -1.00
N GLY A 53 -3.85 -6.25 -0.09
CA GLY A 53 -5.27 -6.57 -0.06
C GLY A 53 -6.12 -5.34 0.24
N VAL A 54 -7.39 -5.45 -0.10
CA VAL A 54 -8.42 -4.46 0.25
C VAL A 54 -9.58 -5.16 0.93
N GLY A 55 -10.18 -4.52 1.91
CA GLY A 55 -11.29 -5.14 2.61
C GLY A 55 -12.03 -4.20 3.55
N THR A 56 -12.99 -4.77 4.24
CA THR A 56 -13.79 -4.08 5.25
C THR A 56 -13.56 -4.73 6.61
N VAL A 57 -13.31 -3.93 7.62
CA VAL A 57 -13.14 -4.41 8.99
C VAL A 57 -14.45 -4.95 9.53
N LYS A 58 -14.45 -6.16 10.04
CA LYS A 58 -15.61 -6.83 10.66
C LYS A 58 -15.46 -6.98 12.16
N GLY A 59 -14.25 -7.10 12.65
CA GLY A 59 -13.94 -7.21 14.06
C GLY A 59 -12.53 -6.74 14.38
N ILE A 60 -12.31 -6.27 15.58
CA ILE A 60 -11.00 -5.82 16.07
C ILE A 60 -10.81 -6.37 17.48
N ASP A 61 -9.75 -7.12 17.71
CA ASP A 61 -9.35 -7.56 19.05
C ASP A 61 -7.93 -7.08 19.39
N PRO A 62 -7.83 -5.93 20.08
CA PRO A 62 -6.54 -5.39 20.47
C PRO A 62 -5.78 -6.25 21.47
N LYS A 63 -6.48 -7.09 22.24
CA LYS A 63 -5.86 -7.97 23.25
C LYS A 63 -5.21 -9.18 22.60
N ALA A 64 -5.85 -9.70 21.56
CA ALA A 64 -5.31 -10.79 20.77
C ALA A 64 -4.35 -10.32 19.67
N SER A 65 -4.25 -9.00 19.43
CA SER A 65 -3.54 -8.43 18.30
C SER A 65 -4.04 -9.00 16.98
N SER A 66 -5.35 -9.11 16.84
CA SER A 66 -6.01 -9.67 15.67
C SER A 66 -7.09 -8.74 15.11
N ILE A 67 -7.38 -8.93 13.83
CA ILE A 67 -8.40 -8.19 13.11
C ILE A 67 -9.16 -9.14 12.18
N THR A 68 -10.48 -9.06 12.21
CA THR A 68 -11.33 -9.78 11.26
C THR A 68 -11.63 -8.88 10.08
N ILE A 69 -11.28 -9.32 8.89
CA ILE A 69 -11.44 -8.57 7.65
C ILE A 69 -12.26 -9.39 6.65
N SER A 70 -13.29 -8.77 6.08
CA SER A 70 -13.94 -9.26 4.87
C SER A 70 -13.19 -8.65 3.68
N HIS A 71 -12.32 -9.44 3.07
CA HIS A 71 -11.44 -8.97 2.00
C HIS A 71 -11.88 -9.46 0.63
N GLY A 72 -11.49 -8.72 -0.40
CA GLY A 72 -11.60 -9.16 -1.79
C GLY A 72 -10.54 -10.21 -2.14
N ASP A 73 -10.49 -10.61 -3.41
CA ASP A 73 -9.45 -11.51 -3.89
C ASP A 73 -8.07 -10.92 -3.63
N ILE A 74 -7.20 -11.72 -3.04
CA ILE A 74 -5.80 -11.39 -2.86
C ILE A 74 -5.03 -12.23 -3.89
N GLU A 75 -4.59 -11.57 -4.95
CA GLU A 75 -3.98 -12.23 -6.09
C GLU A 75 -2.75 -13.05 -5.68
N GLY A 76 -2.75 -14.30 -6.07
CA GLY A 76 -1.67 -15.23 -5.75
C GLY A 76 -1.68 -15.80 -4.34
N LEU A 77 -2.69 -15.46 -3.50
CA LEU A 77 -2.78 -15.93 -2.13
C LEU A 77 -4.12 -16.64 -1.85
N MET A 78 -5.25 -15.93 -1.93
CA MET A 78 -6.56 -16.49 -1.60
C MET A 78 -7.72 -15.72 -2.23
N PRO A 79 -8.86 -16.39 -2.48
CA PRO A 79 -10.08 -15.74 -2.96
C PRO A 79 -10.72 -14.85 -1.90
N ALA A 80 -11.70 -14.05 -2.32
CA ALA A 80 -12.49 -13.21 -1.42
C ALA A 80 -13.15 -14.03 -0.32
N MET A 81 -12.90 -13.65 0.93
CA MET A 81 -13.52 -14.29 2.11
C MET A 81 -13.46 -13.38 3.33
N GLU A 82 -14.11 -13.82 4.40
CA GLU A 82 -13.99 -13.20 5.72
C GLU A 82 -13.17 -14.09 6.62
N MET A 83 -12.10 -13.54 7.19
CA MET A 83 -11.24 -14.28 8.10
C MET A 83 -10.53 -13.35 9.10
N GLU A 84 -10.02 -13.96 10.15
CA GLU A 84 -9.20 -13.30 11.15
C GLU A 84 -7.73 -13.37 10.79
N PHE A 85 -7.03 -12.25 10.93
CA PHE A 85 -5.59 -12.12 10.73
C PHE A 85 -4.91 -11.63 11.98
N ASP A 86 -3.75 -12.20 12.28
CA ASP A 86 -2.84 -11.61 13.25
C ASP A 86 -2.23 -10.33 12.68
N VAL A 87 -2.10 -9.29 13.50
CA VAL A 87 -1.36 -8.09 13.15
C VAL A 87 0.04 -8.12 13.75
N SER A 88 1.00 -7.57 13.04
CA SER A 88 2.39 -7.51 13.52
C SER A 88 2.55 -6.57 14.72
N ASP A 89 1.68 -5.57 14.80
CA ASP A 89 1.67 -4.56 15.85
C ASP A 89 0.23 -4.15 16.17
N ALA A 90 -0.15 -4.22 17.44
CA ALA A 90 -1.46 -3.79 17.92
C ALA A 90 -1.71 -2.29 17.65
N ALA A 91 -0.66 -1.48 17.47
CA ALA A 91 -0.78 -0.09 17.10
C ALA A 91 -1.45 0.11 15.73
N LEU A 92 -1.37 -0.87 14.84
CA LEU A 92 -2.06 -0.84 13.53
C LEU A 92 -3.58 -0.86 13.66
N LEU A 93 -4.09 -1.30 14.80
CA LEU A 93 -5.54 -1.34 15.08
C LEU A 93 -6.07 0.00 15.61
N ASN A 94 -5.17 0.90 16.01
CA ASN A 94 -5.58 2.18 16.57
C ASN A 94 -6.31 3.06 15.53
N GLY A 95 -7.48 3.55 15.89
CA GLY A 95 -8.29 4.41 15.02
C GLY A 95 -9.10 3.67 13.96
N LEU A 96 -9.03 2.33 13.94
CA LEU A 96 -9.90 1.51 13.11
C LEU A 96 -11.24 1.25 13.80
N GLN A 97 -12.28 1.12 13.00
CA GLN A 97 -13.63 0.79 13.45
C GLN A 97 -14.21 -0.32 12.58
N VAL A 98 -15.18 -1.02 13.13
CA VAL A 98 -15.98 -1.98 12.36
C VAL A 98 -16.69 -1.26 11.23
N ASN A 99 -16.67 -1.86 10.05
CA ASN A 99 -17.14 -1.31 8.76
C ASN A 99 -16.22 -0.29 8.08
N ASP A 100 -15.04 -0.01 8.64
CA ASP A 100 -14.04 0.78 7.91
C ASP A 100 -13.53 0.02 6.69
N GLN A 101 -13.39 0.74 5.57
CA GLN A 101 -12.69 0.23 4.41
C GLN A 101 -11.20 0.50 4.56
N ILE A 102 -10.41 -0.54 4.35
CA ILE A 102 -8.96 -0.49 4.54
C ILE A 102 -8.22 -1.10 3.37
N ASP A 103 -7.05 -0.55 3.10
CA ASP A 103 -6.00 -1.20 2.35
C ASP A 103 -5.02 -1.82 3.35
N PHE A 104 -4.63 -3.06 3.16
CA PHE A 104 -3.73 -3.76 4.07
C PHE A 104 -2.68 -4.55 3.31
N THR A 105 -1.61 -4.88 3.99
CA THR A 105 -0.54 -5.72 3.45
C THR A 105 -0.36 -6.93 4.34
N ILE A 106 -0.41 -8.11 3.74
CA ILE A 106 -0.13 -9.38 4.40
C ILE A 106 1.31 -9.77 4.10
N GLU A 107 2.01 -10.21 5.12
CA GLU A 107 3.29 -10.86 5.01
C GLU A 107 3.12 -12.35 5.30
N ASP A 108 3.50 -13.18 4.35
CA ASP A 108 3.55 -14.64 4.50
C ASP A 108 4.99 -15.07 4.75
N ARG A 109 5.20 -15.68 5.90
CA ARG A 109 6.46 -16.35 6.28
C ARG A 109 6.19 -17.82 6.53
N THR A 110 6.53 -18.65 5.56
CA THR A 110 6.39 -20.12 5.70
C THR A 110 4.98 -20.58 6.09
N GLY A 111 3.94 -19.96 5.54
CA GLY A 111 2.55 -20.29 5.83
C GLY A 111 1.96 -19.58 7.05
N ILE A 112 2.72 -18.71 7.71
CA ILE A 112 2.21 -17.83 8.76
C ILE A 112 1.92 -16.47 8.15
N MET A 113 0.66 -16.16 8.01
CA MET A 113 0.19 -14.90 7.45
C MET A 113 -0.04 -13.87 8.56
N ARG A 114 0.52 -12.67 8.38
CA ARG A 114 0.38 -11.58 9.34
C ARG A 114 0.19 -10.25 8.61
N VAL A 115 -0.70 -9.42 9.11
CA VAL A 115 -0.88 -8.07 8.59
C VAL A 115 0.21 -7.16 9.15
N THR A 116 0.98 -6.55 8.25
CA THR A 116 2.12 -5.68 8.60
C THR A 116 1.86 -4.21 8.37
N ALA A 117 0.85 -3.89 7.57
CA ALA A 117 0.45 -2.50 7.33
C ALA A 117 -1.07 -2.42 7.12
N ILE A 118 -1.68 -1.37 7.63
CA ILE A 118 -3.09 -1.06 7.44
C ILE A 118 -3.22 0.44 7.16
N LYS A 119 -4.01 0.79 6.15
CA LYS A 119 -4.33 2.16 5.80
C LYS A 119 -5.85 2.27 5.63
N LYS A 120 -6.46 3.17 6.37
CA LYS A 120 -7.87 3.52 6.24
C LYS A 120 -8.10 4.35 4.97
N LYS A 121 -9.15 4.05 4.22
CA LYS A 121 -9.60 4.80 3.05
C LYS A 121 -10.44 6.01 3.42
#